data_5a3d5065532d689578bf7072a11e0398
#
_entry.id   5a3d5065532d689578bf7072a11e0398
#
_cell.length_a   1.000
_cell.length_b   1.000
_cell.length_c   1.000
_cell.angle_alpha   90.00
_cell.angle_beta   90.00
_cell.angle_gamma   90.00
#
_symmetry.space_group_name_H-M   'P 1'
#
loop_
_entity.id
_entity.type
_entity.pdbx_description
1 polymer ?
#
loop_
_entity_poly.entity_id
_entity_poly.type
_entity_poly.pdbx_seq_one_letter_code
_entity_poly.pdbx_strand_id
1 'polypeptide(L)'
;MCSYPVNLIATESVSLLVIGNTNSPYFPNELIKYTSRTDVNGGGIKTNFLVNYGWEWDLSNIDCKSSSRKQIQETLHSKDISRIDLILRWGGMKRLSGFLPVQSVYADFYTINDLWADFKKDDFYEAMKWYDKQDVTLGG
;
A
#
# COMPACT_ATOMS: atom_id res chain seq x y z
N MET A 1 -7.82 18.34 0.15
CA MET A 1 -7.55 18.38 1.61
C MET A 1 -7.70 16.96 2.16
N CYS A 2 -6.57 16.27 2.40
CA CYS A 2 -6.57 14.88 2.86
C CYS A 2 -6.76 14.82 4.39
N SER A 3 -7.99 14.94 4.87
CA SER A 3 -8.31 14.78 6.31
C SER A 3 -8.46 13.31 6.75
N TYR A 4 -8.54 12.37 5.80
CA TYR A 4 -8.79 10.95 6.07
C TYR A 4 -7.71 10.23 6.91
N PRO A 5 -6.40 10.39 6.64
CA PRO A 5 -5.37 9.73 7.45
C PRO A 5 -5.34 10.23 8.89
N VAL A 6 -5.60 11.52 9.09
CA VAL A 6 -5.54 12.14 10.41
C VAL A 6 -6.68 11.67 11.32
N ASN A 7 -7.87 11.46 10.77
CA ASN A 7 -9.02 10.97 11.54
C ASN A 7 -8.89 9.48 11.93
N LEU A 8 -8.33 8.64 11.03
CA LEU A 8 -8.07 7.23 11.35
C LEU A 8 -7.04 7.09 12.48
N ILE A 9 -6.01 7.93 12.47
CA ILE A 9 -4.96 7.96 13.51
C ILE A 9 -5.54 8.33 14.89
N ALA A 10 -6.60 9.13 14.93
CA ALA A 10 -7.16 9.61 16.20
C ALA A 10 -7.99 8.55 16.95
N THR A 11 -8.54 7.55 16.27
CA THR A 11 -9.53 6.62 16.84
C THR A 11 -9.10 5.16 16.90
N GLU A 12 -8.17 4.74 16.04
CA GLU A 12 -7.82 3.32 15.89
C GLU A 12 -6.44 3.00 16.45
N SER A 13 -6.30 1.77 16.98
CA SER A 13 -5.00 1.20 17.37
C SER A 13 -4.31 0.60 16.15
N VAL A 14 -3.29 1.27 15.64
CA VAL A 14 -2.60 0.89 14.39
C VAL A 14 -1.10 1.02 14.50
N SER A 15 -0.37 0.19 13.77
CA SER A 15 1.05 0.36 13.50
C SER A 15 1.20 1.05 12.15
N LEU A 16 1.41 2.37 12.19
CA LEU A 16 1.31 3.27 11.05
C LEU A 16 2.65 3.46 10.35
N LEU A 17 2.64 3.48 9.02
CA LEU A 17 3.76 3.89 8.18
C LEU A 17 3.25 4.74 7.01
N VAL A 18 3.90 5.85 6.76
CA VAL A 18 3.66 6.69 5.57
C VAL A 18 4.85 6.60 4.64
N ILE A 19 4.61 6.24 3.38
CA ILE A 19 5.64 6.07 2.36
C ILE A 19 5.38 7.03 1.22
N GLY A 20 6.40 7.80 0.85
CA GLY A 20 6.37 8.71 -0.28
C GLY A 20 7.57 9.63 -0.30
N ASN A 21 7.72 10.37 -1.38
CA ASN A 21 8.84 11.27 -1.58
C ASN A 21 8.72 12.51 -0.68
N THR A 22 9.41 12.48 0.47
CA THR A 22 9.43 13.57 1.46
C THR A 22 10.18 14.82 0.98
N ASN A 23 11.01 14.71 -0.06
CA ASN A 23 11.71 15.86 -0.64
C ASN A 23 10.82 16.68 -1.57
N SER A 24 9.63 16.18 -1.88
CA SER A 24 8.66 16.89 -2.72
C SER A 24 7.91 17.96 -1.90
N PRO A 25 7.68 19.17 -2.46
CA PRO A 25 6.89 20.20 -1.80
C PRO A 25 5.42 19.81 -1.60
N TYR A 26 4.97 18.74 -2.25
CA TYR A 26 3.62 18.20 -2.13
C TYR A 26 3.47 17.19 -0.98
N PHE A 27 4.57 16.81 -0.30
CA PHE A 27 4.47 15.90 0.85
C PHE A 27 4.03 16.69 2.09
N PRO A 28 2.94 16.29 2.77
CA PRO A 28 2.44 17.00 3.94
C PRO A 28 3.41 16.91 5.14
N ASN A 29 3.81 18.05 5.68
CA ASN A 29 4.78 18.11 6.79
C ASN A 29 4.30 17.35 8.04
N GLU A 30 3.01 17.37 8.33
CA GLU A 30 2.40 16.66 9.47
C GLU A 30 2.55 15.13 9.40
N LEU A 31 2.82 14.57 8.22
CA LEU A 31 3.01 13.15 8.02
C LEU A 31 4.47 12.68 8.13
N ILE A 32 5.44 13.61 8.20
CA ILE A 32 6.88 13.29 8.28
C ILE A 32 7.19 12.39 9.49
N LYS A 33 6.55 12.64 10.63
CA LYS A 33 6.74 11.84 11.85
C LYS A 33 6.34 10.35 11.70
N TYR A 34 5.59 10.01 10.66
CA TYR A 34 5.13 8.64 10.37
C TYR A 34 5.89 7.98 9.22
N THR A 35 6.96 8.59 8.73
CA THR A 35 7.82 7.96 7.70
C THR A 35 8.69 6.82 8.26
N SER A 36 8.73 6.68 9.57
CA SER A 36 9.15 5.47 10.27
C SER A 36 7.94 4.81 10.92
N ARG A 37 7.91 3.46 10.97
CA ARG A 37 6.80 2.72 11.57
C ARG A 37 6.57 3.18 13.02
N THR A 38 5.38 3.65 13.31
CA THR A 38 5.00 4.23 14.60
C THR A 38 3.72 3.58 15.11
N ASP A 39 3.76 3.08 16.34
CA ASP A 39 2.57 2.55 16.99
C ASP A 39 1.71 3.69 17.56
N VAL A 40 0.45 3.70 17.17
CA VAL A 40 -0.55 4.68 17.58
C VAL A 40 -1.59 3.96 18.44
N ASN A 41 -1.95 4.53 19.59
CA ASN A 41 -2.91 3.98 20.54
C ASN A 41 -2.61 2.53 20.95
N GLY A 42 -1.31 2.20 21.16
CA GLY A 42 -0.87 0.87 21.59
C GLY A 42 -0.52 -0.11 20.46
N GLY A 43 -0.55 0.36 19.21
CA GLY A 43 -0.27 -0.47 18.04
C GLY A 43 -1.41 -1.41 17.67
N GLY A 44 -1.26 -2.16 16.58
CA GLY A 44 -2.29 -3.07 16.07
C GLY A 44 -2.03 -3.46 14.62
N ILE A 45 -3.05 -3.40 13.79
CA ILE A 45 -2.95 -3.70 12.37
C ILE A 45 -1.92 -2.78 11.70
N LYS A 46 -0.99 -3.35 10.95
CA LYS A 46 -0.04 -2.58 10.15
C LYS A 46 -0.78 -1.86 9.03
N THR A 47 -0.85 -0.54 9.16
CA THR A 47 -1.51 0.32 8.18
C THR A 47 -0.46 1.16 7.46
N ASN A 48 -0.47 1.13 6.14
CA ASN A 48 0.48 1.86 5.31
C ASN A 48 -0.28 2.85 4.42
N PHE A 49 0.15 4.10 4.42
CA PHE A 49 -0.35 5.12 3.51
C PHE A 49 0.73 5.48 2.48
N LEU A 50 0.38 5.41 1.21
CA LEU A 50 1.21 5.91 0.12
C LEU A 50 0.78 7.35 -0.18
N VAL A 51 1.66 8.30 0.14
CA VAL A 51 1.40 9.74 -0.01
C VAL A 51 2.49 10.33 -0.88
N ASN A 52 2.11 10.96 -2.00
CA ASN A 52 3.09 11.44 -2.98
C ASN A 52 4.08 10.33 -3.40
N TYR A 53 3.56 9.12 -3.57
CA TYR A 53 4.29 7.93 -3.98
C TYR A 53 4.40 7.85 -5.50
N GLY A 54 5.58 7.48 -5.99
CA GLY A 54 5.82 7.12 -7.39
C GLY A 54 6.68 5.88 -7.46
N TRP A 55 6.38 4.94 -8.33
CA TRP A 55 7.14 3.70 -8.46
C TRP A 55 8.59 3.95 -8.88
N GLU A 56 8.85 4.98 -9.70
CA GLU A 56 10.20 5.39 -10.10
C GLU A 56 11.03 5.83 -8.90
N TRP A 57 10.43 6.62 -8.01
CA TRP A 57 11.06 7.01 -6.76
C TRP A 57 11.31 5.80 -5.86
N ASP A 58 10.35 4.90 -5.73
CA ASP A 58 10.46 3.70 -4.89
C ASP A 58 11.60 2.79 -5.33
N LEU A 59 11.79 2.65 -6.64
CA LEU A 59 12.83 1.82 -7.26
C LEU A 59 14.18 2.53 -7.42
N SER A 60 14.29 3.83 -7.12
CA SER A 60 15.47 4.65 -7.43
C SER A 60 16.76 4.21 -6.72
N ASN A 61 16.65 3.46 -5.63
CA ASN A 61 17.80 2.94 -4.87
C ASN A 61 18.23 1.53 -5.29
N ILE A 62 17.60 0.94 -6.31
CA ILE A 62 18.00 -0.40 -6.77
C ILE A 62 19.38 -0.33 -7.40
N ASP A 63 20.31 -1.10 -6.82
CA ASP A 63 21.61 -1.32 -7.44
C ASP A 63 21.49 -2.35 -8.56
N CYS A 64 22.07 -2.07 -9.73
CA CYS A 64 22.16 -3.00 -10.85
C CYS A 64 22.91 -4.31 -10.53
N LYS A 65 23.63 -4.35 -9.42
CA LYS A 65 24.31 -5.56 -8.90
C LYS A 65 23.38 -6.45 -8.06
N SER A 66 22.18 -5.99 -7.73
CA SER A 66 21.21 -6.79 -6.97
C SER A 66 20.74 -7.98 -7.81
N SER A 67 21.06 -9.20 -7.36
CA SER A 67 20.80 -10.44 -8.11
C SER A 67 19.66 -11.28 -7.53
N SER A 68 19.13 -10.93 -6.37
CA SER A 68 18.03 -11.66 -5.73
C SER A 68 16.85 -10.77 -5.39
N ARG A 69 15.65 -11.36 -5.35
CA ARG A 69 14.41 -10.68 -4.93
C ARG A 69 14.59 -10.00 -3.57
N LYS A 70 15.23 -10.67 -2.61
CA LYS A 70 15.46 -10.14 -1.28
C LYS A 70 16.34 -8.89 -1.32
N GLN A 71 17.43 -8.92 -2.06
CA GLN A 71 18.30 -7.75 -2.22
C GLN A 71 17.57 -6.58 -2.87
N ILE A 72 16.77 -6.83 -3.91
CA ILE A 72 15.95 -5.79 -4.55
C ILE A 72 14.98 -5.19 -3.52
N GLN A 73 14.25 -6.03 -2.78
CA GLN A 73 13.28 -5.55 -1.81
C GLN A 73 13.92 -4.71 -0.69
N GLU A 74 15.10 -5.07 -0.21
CA GLU A 74 15.84 -4.34 0.83
C GLU A 74 16.29 -2.93 0.39
N THR A 75 16.41 -2.69 -0.92
CA THR A 75 16.79 -1.38 -1.49
C THR A 75 15.61 -0.46 -1.78
N LEU A 76 14.38 -0.97 -1.78
CA LEU A 76 13.19 -0.15 -2.03
C LEU A 76 12.96 0.87 -0.91
N HIS A 77 12.40 2.02 -1.25
CA HIS A 77 11.86 2.93 -0.23
C HIS A 77 10.67 2.29 0.51
N SER A 78 9.92 1.40 -0.16
CA SER A 78 8.81 0.63 0.40
C SER A 78 9.19 -0.71 1.05
N LYS A 79 10.47 -0.93 1.37
CA LYS A 79 11.00 -2.20 1.90
C LYS A 79 10.24 -2.77 3.11
N ASP A 80 9.64 -1.90 3.92
CA ASP A 80 8.87 -2.29 5.11
C ASP A 80 7.43 -2.74 4.82
N ILE A 81 7.02 -2.66 3.54
CA ILE A 81 5.74 -3.24 3.08
C ILE A 81 5.99 -4.67 2.64
N SER A 82 5.26 -5.61 3.25
CA SER A 82 5.26 -7.01 2.86
C SER A 82 4.63 -7.22 1.49
N ARG A 83 4.77 -8.44 0.95
CA ARG A 83 4.04 -8.88 -0.25
C ARG A 83 2.55 -8.58 -0.09
N ILE A 84 1.94 -8.15 -1.17
CA ILE A 84 0.50 -7.90 -1.26
C ILE A 84 -0.14 -9.16 -1.86
N ASP A 85 -1.17 -9.66 -1.21
CA ASP A 85 -1.90 -10.83 -1.66
C ASP A 85 -3.17 -10.45 -2.43
N LEU A 86 -3.83 -9.34 -2.05
CA LEU A 86 -5.05 -8.86 -2.70
C LEU A 86 -5.02 -7.34 -2.90
N ILE A 87 -5.36 -6.89 -4.09
CA ILE A 87 -5.59 -5.50 -4.42
C ILE A 87 -7.08 -5.29 -4.68
N LEU A 88 -7.70 -4.37 -3.92
CA LEU A 88 -9.04 -3.90 -4.18
C LEU A 88 -8.97 -2.53 -4.85
N ARG A 89 -9.56 -2.40 -6.03
CA ARG A 89 -9.53 -1.16 -6.77
C ARG A 89 -10.93 -0.67 -7.13
N TRP A 90 -11.26 0.53 -6.71
CA TRP A 90 -12.49 1.23 -7.08
C TRP A 90 -12.34 1.98 -8.41
N GLY A 91 -13.48 2.27 -9.06
CA GLY A 91 -13.53 2.97 -10.33
C GLY A 91 -13.41 2.09 -11.56
N GLY A 92 -13.56 0.77 -11.43
CA GLY A 92 -13.64 -0.21 -12.54
C GLY A 92 -12.38 -0.39 -13.38
N MET A 93 -11.29 0.30 -13.07
CA MET A 93 -10.05 0.20 -13.84
C MET A 93 -9.24 -1.04 -13.45
N LYS A 94 -8.87 -1.85 -14.45
CA LYS A 94 -8.12 -3.11 -14.29
C LYS A 94 -6.62 -2.92 -14.58
N ARG A 95 -5.98 -2.01 -13.86
CA ARG A 95 -4.55 -1.72 -14.02
C ARG A 95 -3.92 -1.34 -12.69
N LEU A 96 -2.64 -1.71 -12.50
CA LEU A 96 -1.89 -1.44 -11.28
C LEU A 96 -1.52 0.05 -11.11
N SER A 97 -1.30 0.76 -12.22
CA SER A 97 -0.89 2.18 -12.26
C SER A 97 0.34 2.49 -11.39
N GLY A 98 1.31 1.56 -11.36
CA GLY A 98 2.54 1.75 -10.59
C GLY A 98 2.39 1.55 -9.08
N PHE A 99 1.27 1.02 -8.60
CA PHE A 99 1.06 0.76 -7.17
C PHE A 99 1.93 -0.40 -6.71
N LEU A 100 2.95 -0.12 -5.89
CA LEU A 100 3.87 -1.08 -5.26
C LEU A 100 4.22 -2.27 -6.18
N PRO A 101 4.87 -2.05 -7.33
CA PRO A 101 4.98 -3.05 -8.39
C PRO A 101 5.71 -4.32 -7.94
N VAL A 102 6.70 -4.21 -7.04
CA VAL A 102 7.46 -5.36 -6.55
C VAL A 102 6.64 -6.20 -5.58
N GLN A 103 5.91 -5.55 -4.65
CA GLN A 103 5.08 -6.25 -3.67
C GLN A 103 3.82 -6.85 -4.30
N SER A 104 3.34 -6.27 -5.41
CA SER A 104 2.08 -6.65 -6.08
C SER A 104 2.25 -7.73 -7.17
N VAL A 105 3.46 -8.21 -7.44
CA VAL A 105 3.76 -9.14 -8.55
C VAL A 105 2.85 -10.38 -8.58
N TYR A 106 2.42 -10.86 -7.43
CA TYR A 106 1.57 -12.06 -7.29
C TYR A 106 0.23 -11.73 -6.62
N ALA A 107 -0.14 -10.45 -6.56
CA ALA A 107 -1.39 -10.06 -5.95
C ALA A 107 -2.58 -10.39 -6.85
N ASP A 108 -3.62 -10.95 -6.26
CA ASP A 108 -4.92 -11.01 -6.92
C ASP A 108 -5.53 -9.62 -7.05
N PHE A 109 -6.29 -9.39 -8.12
CA PHE A 109 -6.79 -8.07 -8.45
C PHE A 109 -8.31 -8.08 -8.59
N TYR A 110 -8.99 -7.48 -7.63
CA TYR A 110 -10.43 -7.32 -7.63
C TYR A 110 -10.83 -5.88 -7.90
N THR A 111 -11.74 -5.66 -8.86
CA THR A 111 -12.21 -4.33 -9.22
C THR A 111 -13.64 -4.10 -8.79
N ILE A 112 -13.91 -2.94 -8.23
CA ILE A 112 -15.22 -2.45 -7.85
C ILE A 112 -15.55 -1.29 -8.78
N ASN A 113 -16.72 -1.33 -9.43
CA ASN A 113 -17.11 -0.32 -10.44
C ASN A 113 -17.45 1.02 -9.82
N ASP A 114 -17.97 1.02 -8.59
CA ASP A 114 -18.31 2.24 -7.86
C ASP A 114 -17.05 3.08 -7.57
N LEU A 115 -17.21 4.37 -7.34
CA LEU A 115 -16.12 5.24 -6.94
C LEU A 115 -15.80 5.02 -5.45
N TRP A 116 -14.56 5.31 -5.07
CA TRP A 116 -14.14 5.22 -3.66
C TRP A 116 -15.02 6.03 -2.70
N ALA A 117 -15.55 7.17 -3.17
CA ALA A 117 -16.45 8.00 -2.38
C ALA A 117 -17.78 7.31 -2.04
N ASP A 118 -18.17 6.31 -2.83
CA ASP A 118 -19.42 5.55 -2.68
C ASP A 118 -19.18 4.19 -2.00
N PHE A 119 -18.09 4.05 -1.28
CA PHE A 119 -17.68 2.81 -0.59
C PHE A 119 -18.81 2.23 0.28
N LYS A 120 -19.08 0.95 0.08
CA LYS A 120 -20.00 0.14 0.88
C LYS A 120 -19.24 -1.01 1.53
N LYS A 121 -19.59 -1.33 2.78
CA LYS A 121 -18.99 -2.48 3.47
C LYS A 121 -19.22 -3.80 2.72
N ASP A 122 -20.35 -3.92 2.04
CA ASP A 122 -20.72 -5.12 1.27
C ASP A 122 -19.75 -5.36 0.12
N ASP A 123 -19.26 -4.31 -0.56
CA ASP A 123 -18.24 -4.43 -1.62
C ASP A 123 -16.97 -5.09 -1.12
N PHE A 124 -16.55 -4.74 0.10
CA PHE A 124 -15.38 -5.35 0.74
C PHE A 124 -15.64 -6.83 1.09
N TYR A 125 -16.79 -7.15 1.65
CA TYR A 125 -17.13 -8.54 1.98
C TYR A 125 -17.28 -9.41 0.74
N GLU A 126 -17.82 -8.90 -0.34
CA GLU A 126 -17.89 -9.61 -1.62
C GLU A 126 -16.51 -9.88 -2.20
N ALA A 127 -15.63 -8.90 -2.15
CA ALA A 127 -14.24 -9.06 -2.58
C ALA A 127 -13.50 -10.12 -1.76
N MET A 128 -13.69 -10.16 -0.43
CA MET A 128 -13.11 -11.18 0.44
C MET A 128 -13.65 -12.58 0.13
N LYS A 129 -14.96 -12.72 -0.08
CA LYS A 129 -15.57 -14.00 -0.50
C LYS A 129 -15.08 -14.46 -1.87
N TRP A 130 -14.79 -13.53 -2.77
CA TRP A 130 -14.18 -13.84 -4.06
C TRP A 130 -12.75 -14.33 -3.87
N TYR A 131 -11.96 -13.62 -3.05
CA TYR A 131 -10.57 -13.96 -2.77
C TYR A 131 -10.42 -15.36 -2.14
N ASP A 132 -11.27 -15.71 -1.21
CA ASP A 132 -11.28 -17.03 -0.55
C ASP A 132 -11.47 -18.21 -1.54
N LYS A 133 -11.93 -17.95 -2.75
CA LYS A 133 -12.12 -18.95 -3.81
C LYS A 133 -10.97 -19.00 -4.83
N GLN A 134 -9.98 -18.12 -4.68
CA GLN A 134 -8.84 -18.09 -5.58
C GLN A 134 -7.82 -19.15 -5.17
N ASP A 135 -7.22 -19.80 -6.17
CA ASP A 135 -6.10 -20.71 -5.93
C ASP A 135 -4.84 -19.90 -5.62
N VAL A 136 -4.20 -20.18 -4.50
CA VAL A 136 -2.93 -19.55 -4.14
C VAL A 136 -1.82 -20.20 -4.96
N THR A 137 -1.52 -19.62 -6.12
CA THR A 137 -0.34 -19.99 -6.90
C THR A 137 0.84 -19.12 -6.51
N LEU A 138 1.85 -19.71 -5.90
CA LEU A 138 3.05 -18.98 -5.46
C LEU A 138 4.06 -18.69 -6.58
N GLY A 139 3.69 -18.92 -7.85
CA GLY A 139 4.56 -18.71 -9.00
C GLY A 139 5.91 -19.37 -8.77
N GLY A 140 6.04 -20.64 -9.15
CA GLY A 140 7.29 -21.40 -9.00
C GLY A 140 8.43 -20.85 -9.82
#